data_eb42726d2b898f5d3ae50ae4cde6f926
#
_entry.id   eb42726d2b898f5d3ae50ae4cde6f926
#
_cell.length_a   1.000
_cell.length_b   1.000
_cell.length_c   1.000
_cell.angle_alpha   90.00
_cell.angle_beta   90.00
_cell.angle_gamma   90.00
#
_symmetry.space_group_name_H-M   'P 1'
#
loop_
_entity.id
_entity.type
_entity.pdbx_description
1 polymer ?
#
loop_
_entity_poly.entity_id
_entity_poly.type
_entity_poly.pdbx_seq_one_letter_code
_entity_poly.pdbx_strand_id
1 'polypeptide(L)'
;YLEEEGIYYLDLEYSDVRLYLMYLKDTRKLKASSIDRHLSALRGFYEYLEKEKKTKVNVFSFIKGPKKDKILPHYFEYNEIEELFSVNDMSKPLEVRNQLILELLYATGIRVSELVNIKLSDINKEERKIRIYGKGSKERYALYGDYAADVLDVYLTKVYASLHRHSDYLILNSHGNKITPRGVAYLLDEMIKKTSIHKNISPHMLRHTFATHLLNEGCDILSVQELL
;
A
#
# COMPACT_ATOMS: atom_id res chain seq x y z
N TYR A 1 18.31 -21.71 -10.20
CA TYR A 1 19.33 -21.15 -11.12
C TYR A 1 20.73 -21.56 -10.69
N LEU A 2 21.21 -21.20 -9.48
CA LEU A 2 22.58 -21.59 -9.06
C LEU A 2 22.77 -23.11 -9.01
N GLU A 3 21.79 -23.84 -8.50
CA GLU A 3 21.78 -25.30 -8.48
C GLU A 3 21.77 -25.88 -9.88
N GLU A 4 21.01 -25.30 -10.81
CA GLU A 4 20.95 -25.71 -12.22
C GLU A 4 22.29 -25.49 -12.96
N GLU A 5 22.99 -24.40 -12.62
CA GLU A 5 24.30 -24.05 -13.17
C GLU A 5 25.47 -24.72 -12.41
N GLY A 6 25.20 -25.47 -11.34
CA GLY A 6 26.21 -26.12 -10.51
C GLY A 6 27.12 -25.15 -9.75
N ILE A 7 26.65 -23.92 -9.48
CA ILE A 7 27.46 -22.88 -8.84
C ILE A 7 27.15 -22.84 -7.35
N TYR A 8 28.18 -22.94 -6.52
CA TYR A 8 28.03 -22.74 -5.08
C TYR A 8 27.93 -21.25 -4.73
N TYR A 9 26.95 -20.88 -3.93
CA TYR A 9 26.63 -19.48 -3.66
C TYR A 9 27.75 -18.65 -3.01
N LEU A 10 28.74 -19.29 -2.37
CA LEU A 10 29.90 -18.58 -1.81
C LEU A 10 31.03 -18.36 -2.84
N ASP A 11 31.00 -19.07 -3.97
CA ASP A 11 32.00 -19.00 -5.00
C ASP A 11 31.58 -18.16 -6.21
N LEU A 12 30.50 -17.39 -6.06
CA LEU A 12 29.96 -16.51 -7.11
C LEU A 12 30.97 -15.45 -7.55
N GLU A 13 31.13 -15.37 -8.86
CA GLU A 13 31.89 -14.33 -9.53
C GLU A 13 30.99 -13.26 -10.15
N TYR A 14 31.59 -12.15 -10.55
CA TYR A 14 30.88 -11.05 -11.22
C TYR A 14 30.19 -11.51 -12.53
N SER A 15 30.84 -12.41 -13.28
CA SER A 15 30.30 -13.03 -14.51
C SER A 15 28.98 -13.76 -14.24
N ASP A 16 28.90 -14.53 -13.16
CA ASP A 16 27.73 -15.33 -12.81
C ASP A 16 26.54 -14.45 -12.45
N VAL A 17 26.81 -13.35 -11.74
CA VAL A 17 25.76 -12.36 -11.42
C VAL A 17 25.21 -11.73 -12.70
N ARG A 18 26.06 -11.43 -13.68
CA ARG A 18 25.59 -10.90 -14.98
C ARG A 18 24.73 -11.92 -15.73
N LEU A 19 25.14 -13.19 -15.78
CA LEU A 19 24.37 -14.27 -16.40
C LEU A 19 23.01 -14.44 -15.68
N TYR A 20 23.01 -14.39 -14.35
CA TYR A 20 21.77 -14.42 -13.58
C TYR A 20 20.84 -13.25 -13.93
N LEU A 21 21.34 -12.03 -14.10
CA LEU A 21 20.52 -10.90 -14.52
C LEU A 21 19.96 -11.07 -15.93
N MET A 22 20.73 -11.63 -16.85
CA MET A 22 20.24 -11.97 -18.20
C MET A 22 19.15 -13.04 -18.11
N TYR A 23 19.33 -14.07 -17.29
CA TYR A 23 18.28 -15.08 -17.02
C TYR A 23 17.00 -14.45 -16.49
N LEU A 24 17.08 -13.54 -15.50
CA LEU A 24 15.90 -12.85 -14.96
C LEU A 24 15.19 -12.01 -16.04
N LYS A 25 15.94 -11.34 -16.91
CA LYS A 25 15.41 -10.50 -17.97
C LYS A 25 14.87 -11.32 -19.14
N ASP A 26 15.67 -12.22 -19.69
CA ASP A 26 15.43 -12.84 -20.99
C ASP A 26 14.63 -14.14 -20.87
N THR A 27 14.87 -14.93 -19.83
CA THR A 27 14.16 -16.19 -19.59
C THR A 27 12.92 -15.97 -18.72
N ARG A 28 13.07 -15.30 -17.56
CA ARG A 28 11.97 -15.06 -16.63
C ARG A 28 11.10 -13.85 -17.00
N LYS A 29 11.50 -13.06 -18.02
CA LYS A 29 10.79 -11.86 -18.53
C LYS A 29 10.40 -10.86 -17.42
N LEU A 30 11.24 -10.73 -16.39
CA LEU A 30 10.96 -9.83 -15.28
C LEU A 30 11.13 -8.37 -15.68
N LYS A 31 10.27 -7.49 -15.13
CA LYS A 31 10.39 -6.04 -15.27
C LYS A 31 11.64 -5.52 -14.54
N ALA A 32 12.19 -4.39 -15.01
CA ALA A 32 13.36 -3.74 -14.42
C ALA A 32 13.24 -3.51 -12.91
N SER A 33 12.05 -3.12 -12.43
CA SER A 33 11.78 -2.95 -10.99
C SER A 33 11.87 -4.25 -10.19
N SER A 34 11.45 -5.38 -10.78
CA SER A 34 11.57 -6.69 -10.14
C SER A 34 13.01 -7.15 -10.08
N ILE A 35 13.77 -6.97 -11.16
CA ILE A 35 15.22 -7.28 -11.21
C ILE A 35 15.98 -6.46 -10.17
N ASP A 36 15.68 -5.16 -10.03
CA ASP A 36 16.30 -4.30 -9.03
C ASP A 36 15.98 -4.74 -7.58
N ARG A 37 14.76 -5.25 -7.36
CA ARG A 37 14.38 -5.85 -6.07
C ARG A 37 15.18 -7.12 -5.76
N HIS A 38 15.38 -7.99 -6.75
CA HIS A 38 16.27 -9.16 -6.62
C HIS A 38 17.69 -8.73 -6.24
N LEU A 39 18.25 -7.75 -6.96
CA LEU A 39 19.59 -7.21 -6.67
C LEU A 39 19.67 -6.63 -5.25
N SER A 40 18.66 -5.88 -4.81
CA SER A 40 18.66 -5.29 -3.46
C SER A 40 18.63 -6.36 -2.37
N ALA A 41 17.83 -7.41 -2.54
CA ALA A 41 17.77 -8.53 -1.60
C ALA A 41 19.10 -9.30 -1.55
N LEU A 42 19.71 -9.56 -2.71
CA LEU A 42 20.98 -10.28 -2.78
C LEU A 42 22.14 -9.44 -2.25
N ARG A 43 22.16 -8.12 -2.49
CA ARG A 43 23.15 -7.23 -1.86
C ARG A 43 23.08 -7.30 -0.34
N GLY A 44 21.88 -7.21 0.24
CA GLY A 44 21.72 -7.32 1.69
C GLY A 44 22.15 -8.69 2.23
N PHE A 45 21.84 -9.77 1.52
CA PHE A 45 22.25 -11.12 1.91
C PHE A 45 23.78 -11.27 1.88
N TYR A 46 24.45 -10.82 0.81
CA TYR A 46 25.92 -10.92 0.71
C TYR A 46 26.63 -9.93 1.64
N GLU A 47 26.04 -8.78 1.97
CA GLU A 47 26.52 -7.90 3.02
C GLU A 47 26.50 -8.60 4.40
N TYR A 48 25.44 -9.35 4.68
CA TYR A 48 25.37 -10.19 5.88
C TYR A 48 26.46 -11.28 5.87
N LEU A 49 26.65 -12.01 4.75
CA LEU A 49 27.69 -13.03 4.63
C LEU A 49 29.10 -12.45 4.80
N GLU A 50 29.35 -11.23 4.32
CA GLU A 50 30.62 -10.52 4.48
C GLU A 50 30.88 -10.17 5.96
N LYS A 51 29.85 -9.65 6.66
CA LYS A 51 29.90 -9.39 8.11
C LYS A 51 30.16 -10.66 8.93
N GLU A 52 29.57 -11.76 8.55
CA GLU A 52 29.77 -13.09 9.16
C GLU A 52 31.10 -13.76 8.71
N LYS A 53 31.93 -13.06 7.93
CA LYS A 53 33.20 -13.58 7.37
C LYS A 53 33.06 -14.89 6.59
N LYS A 54 31.88 -15.11 6.00
CA LYS A 54 31.60 -16.26 5.12
C LYS A 54 32.09 -16.04 3.69
N THR A 55 32.14 -14.76 3.26
CA THR A 55 32.74 -14.33 1.99
C THR A 55 33.65 -13.15 2.23
N LYS A 56 34.59 -12.92 1.31
CA LYS A 56 35.52 -11.76 1.37
C LYS A 56 34.97 -10.55 0.63
N VAL A 57 34.06 -10.74 -0.31
CA VAL A 57 33.59 -9.68 -1.22
C VAL A 57 32.10 -9.90 -1.52
N ASN A 58 31.37 -8.80 -1.45
CA ASN A 58 29.99 -8.77 -1.93
C ASN A 58 29.96 -8.49 -3.44
N VAL A 59 29.90 -9.53 -4.26
CA VAL A 59 29.92 -9.43 -5.74
C VAL A 59 28.74 -8.62 -6.30
N PHE A 60 27.65 -8.50 -5.56
CA PHE A 60 26.47 -7.72 -5.97
C PHE A 60 26.62 -6.22 -5.75
N SER A 61 27.57 -5.77 -4.92
CA SER A 61 27.79 -4.34 -4.64
C SER A 61 28.20 -3.55 -5.88
N PHE A 62 28.93 -4.18 -6.79
CA PHE A 62 29.44 -3.57 -8.01
C PHE A 62 28.47 -3.58 -9.20
N ILE A 63 27.35 -4.28 -9.06
CA ILE A 63 26.38 -4.42 -10.14
C ILE A 63 25.42 -3.24 -10.14
N LYS A 64 25.31 -2.53 -11.25
CA LYS A 64 24.25 -1.55 -11.47
C LYS A 64 22.98 -2.24 -11.94
N GLY A 65 21.87 -1.96 -11.28
CA GLY A 65 20.56 -2.42 -11.73
C GLY A 65 20.17 -1.86 -13.11
N PRO A 66 19.18 -2.46 -13.77
CA PRO A 66 18.67 -1.95 -15.03
C PRO A 66 18.13 -0.51 -14.87
N LYS A 67 18.29 0.31 -15.91
CA LYS A 67 17.66 1.64 -15.92
C LYS A 67 16.15 1.48 -15.77
N LYS A 68 15.58 2.20 -14.82
CA LYS A 68 14.14 2.31 -14.65
C LYS A 68 13.65 3.52 -15.45
N ASP A 69 12.58 3.33 -16.20
CA ASP A 69 11.86 4.48 -16.72
C ASP A 69 11.35 5.31 -15.53
N LYS A 70 11.58 6.62 -15.57
CA LYS A 70 11.00 7.54 -14.60
C LYS A 70 9.51 7.66 -14.89
N ILE A 71 8.73 6.73 -14.37
CA ILE A 71 7.28 6.86 -14.36
C ILE A 71 6.98 7.94 -13.31
N LEU A 72 6.45 9.07 -13.76
CA LEU A 72 5.93 10.08 -12.83
C LEU A 72 4.82 9.40 -12.02
N PRO A 73 4.83 9.55 -10.70
CA PRO A 73 3.75 9.03 -9.88
C PRO A 73 2.43 9.62 -10.36
N HIS A 74 1.48 8.77 -10.72
CA HIS A 74 0.14 9.21 -11.06
C HIS A 74 -0.64 9.44 -9.77
N TYR A 75 -1.36 10.54 -9.72
CA TYR A 75 -2.34 10.84 -8.70
C TYR A 75 -3.69 11.14 -9.35
N PHE A 76 -4.75 11.17 -8.59
CA PHE A 76 -6.07 11.56 -9.06
C PHE A 76 -6.24 13.08 -8.95
N GLU A 77 -6.75 13.70 -10.00
CA GLU A 77 -7.19 15.08 -9.97
C GLU A 77 -8.46 15.21 -9.10
N TYR A 78 -8.79 16.43 -8.67
CA TYR A 78 -9.95 16.66 -7.80
C TYR A 78 -11.26 16.15 -8.39
N ASN A 79 -11.51 16.41 -9.69
CA ASN A 79 -12.70 15.93 -10.39
C ASN A 79 -12.76 14.40 -10.49
N GLU A 80 -11.62 13.72 -10.64
CA GLU A 80 -11.56 12.25 -10.64
C GLU A 80 -11.86 11.66 -9.26
N ILE A 81 -11.40 12.34 -8.20
CA ILE A 81 -11.75 11.95 -6.82
C ILE A 81 -13.25 12.15 -6.57
N GLU A 82 -13.84 13.26 -6.99
CA GLU A 82 -15.28 13.49 -6.86
C GLU A 82 -16.10 12.42 -7.59
N GLU A 83 -15.71 12.08 -8.81
CA GLU A 83 -16.35 11.01 -9.57
C GLU A 83 -16.23 9.66 -8.82
N LEU A 84 -15.04 9.33 -8.32
CA LEU A 84 -14.80 8.09 -7.58
C LEU A 84 -15.64 8.02 -6.28
N PHE A 85 -15.83 9.12 -5.58
CA PHE A 85 -16.67 9.20 -4.38
C PHE A 85 -18.17 9.05 -4.67
N SER A 86 -18.60 9.31 -5.90
CA SER A 86 -20.02 9.23 -6.29
C SER A 86 -20.50 7.85 -6.72
N VAL A 87 -19.60 6.86 -6.86
CA VAL A 87 -19.94 5.56 -7.48
C VAL A 87 -20.69 4.57 -6.57
N ASN A 88 -20.64 4.79 -5.26
CA ASN A 88 -21.23 3.87 -4.29
C ASN A 88 -22.68 4.26 -3.96
N ASP A 89 -23.56 3.29 -4.03
CA ASP A 89 -24.98 3.43 -3.64
C ASP A 89 -25.11 3.31 -2.12
N MET A 90 -25.33 4.45 -1.45
CA MET A 90 -25.42 4.53 0.01
C MET A 90 -26.68 3.85 0.60
N SER A 91 -27.59 3.34 -0.24
CA SER A 91 -28.69 2.50 0.19
C SER A 91 -28.29 1.04 0.43
N LYS A 92 -27.15 0.63 -0.09
CA LYS A 92 -26.62 -0.75 -0.02
C LYS A 92 -25.55 -0.91 1.06
N PRO A 93 -25.73 -1.80 2.04
CA PRO A 93 -24.82 -1.96 3.17
C PRO A 93 -23.35 -2.14 2.79
N LEU A 94 -23.06 -3.00 1.81
CA LEU A 94 -21.67 -3.26 1.39
C LEU A 94 -21.06 -2.08 0.61
N GLU A 95 -21.88 -1.27 -0.07
CA GLU A 95 -21.39 -0.06 -0.74
C GLU A 95 -21.13 1.08 0.25
N VAL A 96 -21.89 1.19 1.35
CA VAL A 96 -21.56 2.08 2.49
C VAL A 96 -20.20 1.72 3.09
N ARG A 97 -19.91 0.43 3.30
CA ARG A 97 -18.58 -0.03 3.72
C ARG A 97 -17.48 0.36 2.71
N ASN A 98 -17.75 0.20 1.43
CA ASN A 98 -16.81 0.54 0.37
C ASN A 98 -16.51 2.05 0.36
N GLN A 99 -17.57 2.87 0.56
CA GLN A 99 -17.42 4.32 0.70
C GLN A 99 -16.55 4.66 1.90
N LEU A 100 -16.76 4.04 3.05
CA LEU A 100 -15.94 4.25 4.25
C LEU A 100 -14.46 3.92 4.01
N ILE A 101 -14.18 2.83 3.29
CA ILE A 101 -12.80 2.47 2.93
C ILE A 101 -12.15 3.58 2.09
N LEU A 102 -12.86 4.09 1.10
CA LEU A 102 -12.38 5.13 0.20
C LEU A 102 -12.15 6.44 0.96
N GLU A 103 -13.13 6.86 1.78
CA GLU A 103 -13.06 8.05 2.63
C GLU A 103 -11.85 8.00 3.56
N LEU A 104 -11.69 6.93 4.31
CA LEU A 104 -10.58 6.81 5.27
C LEU A 104 -9.21 6.79 4.57
N LEU A 105 -9.07 6.09 3.46
CA LEU A 105 -7.80 6.06 2.72
C LEU A 105 -7.42 7.43 2.18
N TYR A 106 -8.40 8.19 1.64
CA TYR A 106 -8.16 9.50 1.07
C TYR A 106 -8.04 10.59 2.15
N ALA A 107 -8.94 10.63 3.13
CA ALA A 107 -8.94 11.69 4.15
C ALA A 107 -7.74 11.63 5.10
N THR A 108 -7.17 10.44 5.32
CA THR A 108 -6.11 10.24 6.31
C THR A 108 -4.76 9.84 5.71
N GLY A 109 -4.74 9.45 4.46
CA GLY A 109 -3.54 8.92 3.81
C GLY A 109 -2.92 7.69 4.47
N ILE A 110 -3.63 6.95 5.32
CA ILE A 110 -3.11 5.75 6.00
C ILE A 110 -2.77 4.64 5.02
N ARG A 111 -1.85 3.75 5.42
CA ARG A 111 -1.53 2.57 4.62
C ARG A 111 -2.68 1.56 4.68
N VAL A 112 -2.88 0.80 3.61
CA VAL A 112 -3.92 -0.24 3.59
C VAL A 112 -3.74 -1.29 4.71
N SER A 113 -2.50 -1.61 5.06
CA SER A 113 -2.20 -2.49 6.19
C SER A 113 -2.59 -1.89 7.54
N GLU A 114 -2.55 -0.58 7.69
CA GLU A 114 -3.02 0.15 8.85
C GLU A 114 -4.56 0.16 8.87
N LEU A 115 -5.21 0.54 7.75
CA LEU A 115 -6.67 0.55 7.63
C LEU A 115 -7.32 -0.77 8.07
N VAL A 116 -6.84 -1.89 7.56
CA VAL A 116 -7.44 -3.21 7.87
C VAL A 116 -7.21 -3.65 9.31
N ASN A 117 -6.29 -3.00 10.03
CA ASN A 117 -5.98 -3.29 11.42
C ASN A 117 -6.69 -2.36 12.43
N ILE A 118 -7.41 -1.34 11.98
CA ILE A 118 -8.17 -0.44 12.86
C ILE A 118 -9.23 -1.24 13.62
N LYS A 119 -9.26 -1.09 14.94
CA LYS A 119 -10.30 -1.62 15.82
C LYS A 119 -11.29 -0.52 16.17
N LEU A 120 -12.49 -0.91 16.60
CA LEU A 120 -13.49 0.06 17.09
C LEU A 120 -12.95 0.88 18.27
N SER A 121 -12.14 0.28 19.15
CA SER A 121 -11.51 0.95 20.29
C SER A 121 -10.46 2.00 19.90
N ASP A 122 -10.00 2.00 18.65
CA ASP A 122 -9.01 2.96 18.17
C ASP A 122 -9.64 4.28 17.67
N ILE A 123 -10.97 4.33 17.60
CA ILE A 123 -11.71 5.46 17.04
C ILE A 123 -12.15 6.40 18.17
N ASN A 124 -11.73 7.65 18.08
CA ASN A 124 -12.31 8.73 18.87
C ASN A 124 -13.18 9.61 17.95
N LYS A 125 -14.51 9.45 18.06
CA LYS A 125 -15.48 10.15 17.21
C LYS A 125 -15.59 11.63 17.56
N GLU A 126 -15.45 11.99 18.84
CA GLU A 126 -15.55 13.37 19.32
C GLU A 126 -14.41 14.22 18.78
N GLU A 127 -13.20 13.68 18.80
CA GLU A 127 -12.00 14.37 18.29
C GLU A 127 -11.70 14.04 16.84
N ARG A 128 -12.54 13.22 16.15
CA ARG A 128 -12.37 12.80 14.75
C ARG A 128 -10.98 12.29 14.45
N LYS A 129 -10.45 11.45 15.32
CA LYS A 129 -9.14 10.85 15.18
C LYS A 129 -9.18 9.33 15.33
N ILE A 130 -8.28 8.67 14.63
CA ILE A 130 -8.07 7.23 14.67
C ILE A 130 -6.64 6.97 15.12
N ARG A 131 -6.46 6.14 16.14
CA ARG A 131 -5.14 5.68 16.56
C ARG A 131 -4.63 4.63 15.60
N ILE A 132 -3.46 4.87 15.03
CA ILE A 132 -2.81 4.03 14.03
C ILE A 132 -1.50 3.49 14.59
N TYR A 133 -1.28 2.20 14.43
CA TYR A 133 -0.04 1.53 14.80
C TYR A 133 0.86 1.36 13.57
N GLY A 134 1.96 2.08 13.54
CA GLY A 134 2.96 2.03 12.49
C GLY A 134 4.04 0.96 12.70
N LYS A 135 5.06 0.97 11.83
CA LYS A 135 6.22 0.08 11.92
C LYS A 135 6.97 0.31 13.25
N GLY A 136 7.25 -0.78 13.99
CA GLY A 136 7.95 -0.72 15.26
C GLY A 136 7.07 -0.28 16.43
N SER A 137 5.77 -0.51 16.36
CA SER A 137 4.78 -0.16 17.39
C SER A 137 4.72 1.35 17.73
N LYS A 138 5.18 2.19 16.81
CA LYS A 138 4.99 3.64 16.96
C LYS A 138 3.52 3.98 16.70
N GLU A 139 2.92 4.67 17.65
CA GLU A 139 1.53 5.16 17.54
C GLU A 139 1.51 6.55 16.92
N ARG A 140 0.53 6.80 16.06
CA ARG A 140 0.16 8.13 15.60
C ARG A 140 -1.35 8.25 15.49
N TYR A 141 -1.84 9.47 15.42
CA TYR A 141 -3.25 9.75 15.18
C TYR A 141 -3.45 10.20 13.74
N ALA A 142 -4.42 9.59 13.07
CA ALA A 142 -4.90 10.04 11.77
C ALA A 142 -6.21 10.83 11.97
N LEU A 143 -6.24 12.07 11.52
CA LEU A 143 -7.41 12.92 11.58
C LEU A 143 -8.27 12.72 10.34
N TYR A 144 -9.60 12.79 10.50
CA TYR A 144 -10.54 12.69 9.38
C TYR A 144 -11.61 13.80 9.46
N GLY A 145 -12.07 14.25 8.29
CA GLY A 145 -13.02 15.34 8.16
C GLY A 145 -14.49 14.90 8.28
N ASP A 146 -15.38 15.85 8.08
CA ASP A 146 -16.84 15.69 8.21
C ASP A 146 -17.40 14.57 7.34
N TYR A 147 -17.03 14.51 6.06
CA TYR A 147 -17.52 13.49 5.13
C TYR A 147 -17.19 12.06 5.60
N ALA A 148 -15.95 11.82 6.02
CA ALA A 148 -15.57 10.52 6.56
C ALA A 148 -16.29 10.21 7.88
N ALA A 149 -16.56 11.22 8.72
CA ALA A 149 -17.32 11.07 9.96
C ALA A 149 -18.77 10.65 9.67
N ASP A 150 -19.44 11.30 8.73
CA ASP A 150 -20.83 10.99 8.35
C ASP A 150 -20.95 9.55 7.81
N VAL A 151 -20.05 9.14 6.91
CA VAL A 151 -20.04 7.78 6.38
C VAL A 151 -19.71 6.75 7.46
N LEU A 152 -18.78 7.07 8.38
CA LEU A 152 -18.45 6.22 9.52
C LEU A 152 -19.68 6.01 10.42
N ASP A 153 -20.43 7.06 10.71
CA ASP A 153 -21.65 6.98 11.54
C ASP A 153 -22.73 6.13 10.87
N VAL A 154 -22.96 6.32 9.57
CA VAL A 154 -23.88 5.47 8.80
C VAL A 154 -23.44 4.02 8.82
N TYR A 155 -22.15 3.78 8.61
CA TYR A 155 -21.59 2.43 8.63
C TYR A 155 -21.76 1.75 9.99
N LEU A 156 -21.39 2.42 11.08
CA LEU A 156 -21.46 1.84 12.42
C LEU A 156 -22.91 1.58 12.87
N THR A 157 -23.84 2.48 12.53
CA THR A 157 -25.23 2.39 13.00
C THR A 157 -26.10 1.45 12.15
N LYS A 158 -25.89 1.43 10.82
CA LYS A 158 -26.78 0.71 9.89
C LYS A 158 -26.18 -0.55 9.30
N VAL A 159 -24.84 -0.64 9.21
CA VAL A 159 -24.18 -1.71 8.44
C VAL A 159 -23.38 -2.64 9.34
N TYR A 160 -22.58 -2.09 10.25
CA TYR A 160 -21.66 -2.86 11.07
C TYR A 160 -22.35 -3.96 11.86
N ALA A 161 -23.46 -3.66 12.52
CA ALA A 161 -24.22 -4.62 13.30
C ALA A 161 -24.75 -5.80 12.47
N SER A 162 -25.09 -5.56 11.20
CA SER A 162 -25.57 -6.61 10.27
C SER A 162 -24.45 -7.52 9.77
N LEU A 163 -23.23 -7.03 9.72
CA LEU A 163 -22.04 -7.77 9.28
C LEU A 163 -21.27 -8.41 10.45
N HIS A 164 -21.37 -7.82 11.64
CA HIS A 164 -20.56 -8.21 12.80
C HIS A 164 -20.81 -9.63 13.27
N ARG A 165 -19.76 -10.42 13.37
CA ARG A 165 -19.75 -11.81 13.88
C ARG A 165 -18.59 -12.05 14.85
N HIS A 166 -18.45 -11.29 15.92
CA HIS A 166 -17.34 -11.43 16.89
C HIS A 166 -15.98 -10.85 16.45
N SER A 167 -15.99 -9.79 15.63
CA SER A 167 -14.77 -9.10 15.21
C SER A 167 -14.71 -7.70 15.80
N ASP A 168 -13.58 -7.32 16.41
CA ASP A 168 -13.35 -5.97 16.94
C ASP A 168 -12.82 -4.99 15.88
N TYR A 169 -12.56 -5.48 14.66
CA TYR A 169 -12.02 -4.68 13.57
C TYR A 169 -13.09 -3.79 12.96
N LEU A 170 -12.72 -2.55 12.60
CA LEU A 170 -13.62 -1.59 12.01
C LEU A 170 -14.17 -2.08 10.67
N ILE A 171 -13.29 -2.47 9.74
CA ILE A 171 -13.71 -2.82 8.38
C ILE A 171 -13.86 -4.34 8.24
N LEU A 172 -15.09 -4.76 7.94
CA LEU A 172 -15.45 -6.16 7.77
C LEU A 172 -15.70 -6.51 6.30
N ASN A 173 -15.38 -7.74 5.93
CA ASN A 173 -15.77 -8.31 4.64
C ASN A 173 -17.27 -8.73 4.65
N SER A 174 -17.78 -9.23 3.53
CA SER A 174 -19.18 -9.67 3.40
C SER A 174 -19.56 -10.86 4.30
N HIS A 175 -18.57 -11.54 4.88
CA HIS A 175 -18.78 -12.68 5.79
C HIS A 175 -18.66 -12.27 7.27
N GLY A 176 -18.48 -10.98 7.56
CA GLY A 176 -18.34 -10.45 8.92
C GLY A 176 -16.95 -10.65 9.56
N ASN A 177 -15.97 -11.05 8.78
CA ASN A 177 -14.59 -11.17 9.22
C ASN A 177 -13.78 -9.92 8.84
N LYS A 178 -12.64 -9.72 9.50
CA LYS A 178 -11.67 -8.69 9.13
C LYS A 178 -11.36 -8.71 7.63
N ILE A 179 -11.40 -7.55 6.99
CA ILE A 179 -11.02 -7.42 5.59
C ILE A 179 -9.50 -7.55 5.41
N THR A 180 -9.05 -8.04 4.27
CA THR A 180 -7.63 -8.14 3.94
C THR A 180 -7.17 -6.97 3.05
N PRO A 181 -5.86 -6.63 3.03
CA PRO A 181 -5.34 -5.63 2.09
C PRO A 181 -5.66 -5.96 0.62
N ARG A 182 -5.64 -7.24 0.26
CA ARG A 182 -6.03 -7.70 -1.08
C ARG A 182 -7.52 -7.50 -1.35
N GLY A 183 -8.35 -7.72 -0.33
CA GLY A 183 -9.79 -7.44 -0.41
C GLY A 183 -10.07 -5.96 -0.64
N VAL A 184 -9.37 -5.07 0.06
CA VAL A 184 -9.48 -3.62 -0.17
C VAL A 184 -9.06 -3.26 -1.59
N ALA A 185 -7.92 -3.78 -2.07
CA ALA A 185 -7.45 -3.50 -3.43
C ALA A 185 -8.46 -3.97 -4.49
N TYR A 186 -9.07 -5.14 -4.30
CA TYR A 186 -10.13 -5.64 -5.17
C TYR A 186 -11.35 -4.71 -5.19
N LEU A 187 -11.79 -4.24 -4.02
CA LEU A 187 -12.94 -3.32 -3.94
C LEU A 187 -12.67 -1.98 -4.63
N LEU A 188 -11.46 -1.43 -4.47
CA LEU A 188 -11.05 -0.22 -5.18
C LEU A 188 -11.08 -0.43 -6.70
N ASP A 189 -10.57 -1.59 -7.18
CA ASP A 189 -10.60 -1.93 -8.59
C ASP A 189 -12.03 -2.07 -9.13
N GLU A 190 -12.96 -2.61 -8.36
CA GLU A 190 -14.38 -2.66 -8.72
C GLU A 190 -15.04 -1.28 -8.71
N MET A 191 -14.63 -0.38 -7.82
CA MET A 191 -15.15 1.01 -7.81
C MET A 191 -14.70 1.80 -9.02
N ILE A 192 -13.41 1.75 -9.37
CA ILE A 192 -12.87 2.52 -10.53
C ILE A 192 -13.50 2.08 -11.85
N LYS A 193 -13.87 0.81 -11.99
CA LYS A 193 -14.57 0.28 -13.18
C LYS A 193 -15.97 0.89 -13.41
N LYS A 194 -16.56 1.47 -12.37
CA LYS A 194 -17.86 2.17 -12.45
C LYS A 194 -17.70 3.63 -12.89
N THR A 195 -16.48 4.13 -13.04
CA THR A 195 -16.14 5.52 -13.43
C THR A 195 -15.71 5.59 -14.88
N SER A 196 -15.60 6.81 -15.40
CA SER A 196 -14.98 7.11 -16.69
C SER A 196 -13.45 7.20 -16.61
N ILE A 197 -12.85 7.00 -15.46
CA ILE A 197 -11.43 7.20 -15.19
C ILE A 197 -10.60 6.08 -15.79
N HIS A 198 -9.68 6.40 -16.68
CA HIS A 198 -8.77 5.44 -17.31
C HIS A 198 -7.42 5.31 -16.58
N LYS A 199 -7.47 5.25 -15.23
CA LYS A 199 -6.30 5.06 -14.38
C LYS A 199 -6.49 3.82 -13.52
N ASN A 200 -5.38 3.14 -13.19
CA ASN A 200 -5.43 2.08 -12.18
C ASN A 200 -5.52 2.72 -10.79
N ILE A 201 -6.35 2.16 -9.93
CA ILE A 201 -6.45 2.58 -8.53
C ILE A 201 -5.69 1.62 -7.63
N SER A 202 -5.08 2.16 -6.60
CA SER A 202 -4.49 1.37 -5.51
C SER A 202 -4.49 2.18 -4.21
N PRO A 203 -4.43 1.54 -3.04
CA PRO A 203 -4.29 2.27 -1.77
C PRO A 203 -3.08 3.20 -1.73
N HIS A 204 -1.97 2.82 -2.37
CA HIS A 204 -0.79 3.69 -2.46
C HIS A 204 -1.03 4.91 -3.32
N MET A 205 -1.80 4.77 -4.40
CA MET A 205 -2.15 5.91 -5.25
C MET A 205 -3.08 6.89 -4.52
N LEU A 206 -4.07 6.42 -3.76
CA LEU A 206 -4.93 7.28 -2.92
C LEU A 206 -4.10 8.03 -1.86
N ARG A 207 -3.17 7.35 -1.20
CA ARG A 207 -2.26 8.00 -0.25
C ARG A 207 -1.35 9.03 -0.94
N HIS A 208 -0.87 8.76 -2.14
CA HIS A 208 -0.10 9.72 -2.92
C HIS A 208 -0.95 10.91 -3.35
N THR A 209 -2.21 10.67 -3.76
CA THR A 209 -3.18 11.72 -4.06
C THR A 209 -3.44 12.61 -2.85
N PHE A 210 -3.68 12.03 -1.67
CA PHE A 210 -3.81 12.77 -0.42
C PHE A 210 -2.61 13.69 -0.16
N ALA A 211 -1.38 13.14 -0.23
CA ALA A 211 -0.18 13.94 -0.02
C ALA A 211 -0.02 15.07 -1.05
N THR A 212 -0.32 14.79 -2.32
CA THR A 212 -0.22 15.78 -3.41
C THR A 212 -1.25 16.88 -3.24
N HIS A 213 -2.50 16.54 -2.89
CA HIS A 213 -3.55 17.53 -2.65
C HIS A 213 -3.23 18.42 -1.47
N LEU A 214 -2.72 17.88 -0.35
CA LEU A 214 -2.26 18.69 0.79
C LEU A 214 -1.17 19.69 0.40
N LEU A 215 -0.17 19.24 -0.38
CA LEU A 215 0.88 20.13 -0.87
C LEU A 215 0.34 21.21 -1.81
N ASN A 216 -0.63 20.89 -2.67
CA ASN A 216 -1.27 21.84 -3.57
C ASN A 216 -2.09 22.90 -2.79
N GLU A 217 -2.68 22.52 -1.66
CA GLU A 217 -3.39 23.42 -0.74
C GLU A 217 -2.44 24.22 0.18
N GLY A 218 -1.13 24.10 -0.02
CA GLY A 218 -0.13 24.91 0.67
C GLY A 218 0.41 24.31 1.99
N CYS A 219 0.09 23.05 2.31
CA CYS A 219 0.77 22.36 3.41
C CYS A 219 2.26 22.23 3.12
N ASP A 220 3.09 22.44 4.12
CA ASP A 220 4.52 22.20 3.99
C ASP A 220 4.85 20.69 3.97
N ILE A 221 5.98 20.36 3.36
CA ILE A 221 6.35 18.95 3.14
C ILE A 221 6.65 18.19 4.45
N LEU A 222 7.10 18.88 5.50
CA LEU A 222 7.39 18.26 6.80
C LEU A 222 6.08 17.88 7.48
N SER A 223 5.10 18.77 7.49
CA SER A 223 3.75 18.50 8.01
C SER A 223 3.11 17.31 7.28
N VAL A 224 3.22 17.24 5.94
CA VAL A 224 2.70 16.09 5.17
C VAL A 224 3.45 14.81 5.54
N GLN A 225 4.75 14.86 5.79
CA GLN A 225 5.53 13.68 6.22
C GLN A 225 5.13 13.18 7.62
N GLU A 226 4.79 14.08 8.53
CA GLU A 226 4.32 13.72 9.89
C GLU A 226 2.95 13.05 9.87
N LEU A 227 2.07 13.47 8.96
CA LEU A 227 0.75 12.87 8.78
C LEU A 227 0.83 11.46 8.18
N LEU A 228 1.87 11.15 7.44
CA LEU A 228 2.04 9.90 6.68
C LEU A 228 2.94 8.87 7.37
#